data_a23f32c298cd75b2effee8b8db007c8a
#
_entry.id   a23f32c298cd75b2effee8b8db007c8a
#
_cell.length_a   1.000
_cell.length_b   1.000
_cell.length_c   1.000
_cell.angle_alpha   90.00
_cell.angle_beta   90.00
_cell.angle_gamma   90.00
#
_symmetry.space_group_name_H-M   'P 1'
#
loop_
_entity.id
_entity.type
_entity.pdbx_description
1 polymer ?
#
loop_
_entity_poly.entity_id
_entity_poly.type
_entity_poly.pdbx_seq_one_letter_code
_entity_poly.pdbx_strand_id
1 'polypeptide(L)'
;MAINVNTVYQTVLLILNKEQRGYMTPVEFNKIGGQVQLEIFEKYAEDMNQQLRVPQVDLDYSDRQINIDEKISIFKEIDPAVYTANGFQIPSQYSGTSSSSQSFTAANPGLTYTLTGDTLSLSNSGGIPVVFLNNVQLSNNDFTLSGATLTLNSQPPAGQIIVVNIYSKQFYRLGTVIYSVGALPIQELQRVGSSELYHLLSSNLTKPTSKYPIYTYKNNYLNVYPTSIQSGISVNYLRKPIPPIWNFTGANQYVFSPTSSNNFELHNSEQTEVILKILLYAGVVIRDPEIIQVAASQVQSQE
;
A
#
# COMPACT_ATOMS: atom_id res chain seq x y z
N MET A 1 -1.86 -11.97 -4.30
CA MET A 1 -2.56 -11.64 -5.58
C MET A 1 -3.63 -10.61 -5.26
N ALA A 2 -3.74 -9.54 -6.05
CA ALA A 2 -4.73 -8.47 -5.83
C ALA A 2 -6.14 -8.92 -6.27
N ILE A 3 -7.19 -8.47 -5.58
CA ILE A 3 -8.58 -8.74 -5.96
C ILE A 3 -8.95 -7.88 -7.17
N ASN A 4 -9.48 -8.49 -8.21
CA ASN A 4 -9.82 -7.78 -9.45
C ASN A 4 -11.02 -6.84 -9.26
N VAL A 5 -10.79 -5.54 -9.47
CA VAL A 5 -11.80 -4.49 -9.29
C VAL A 5 -13.01 -4.67 -10.22
N ASN A 6 -12.78 -5.15 -11.46
CA ASN A 6 -13.86 -5.37 -12.43
C ASN A 6 -14.77 -6.52 -12.01
N THR A 7 -14.19 -7.63 -11.52
CA THR A 7 -14.96 -8.77 -11.01
C THR A 7 -15.85 -8.36 -9.84
N VAL A 8 -15.30 -7.60 -8.89
CA VAL A 8 -16.07 -7.08 -7.74
C VAL A 8 -17.19 -6.17 -8.21
N TYR A 9 -16.90 -5.20 -9.09
CA TYR A 9 -17.92 -4.26 -9.60
C TYR A 9 -19.06 -4.97 -10.33
N GLN A 10 -18.73 -5.91 -11.22
CA GLN A 10 -19.73 -6.70 -11.95
C GLN A 10 -20.56 -7.55 -11.01
N THR A 11 -19.98 -8.17 -9.99
CA THR A 11 -20.70 -8.96 -8.99
C THR A 11 -21.67 -8.10 -8.19
N VAL A 12 -21.21 -6.93 -7.73
CA VAL A 12 -22.05 -5.95 -7.00
C VAL A 12 -23.22 -5.50 -7.87
N LEU A 13 -22.97 -5.12 -9.13
CA LEU A 13 -24.03 -4.73 -10.06
C LEU A 13 -25.02 -5.87 -10.34
N LEU A 14 -24.53 -7.10 -10.50
CA LEU A 14 -25.38 -8.28 -10.70
C LEU A 14 -26.36 -8.47 -9.54
N ILE A 15 -25.88 -8.34 -8.30
CA ILE A 15 -26.72 -8.49 -7.10
C ILE A 15 -27.74 -7.36 -7.02
N LEU A 16 -27.31 -6.11 -7.21
CA LEU A 16 -28.18 -4.94 -7.17
C LEU A 16 -29.26 -4.98 -8.28
N ASN A 17 -28.90 -5.34 -9.50
CA ASN A 17 -29.83 -5.44 -10.63
C ASN A 17 -30.83 -6.59 -10.48
N LYS A 18 -30.42 -7.73 -9.89
CA LYS A 18 -31.29 -8.88 -9.70
C LYS A 18 -32.47 -8.56 -8.78
N GLU A 19 -32.26 -7.68 -7.84
CA GLU A 19 -33.27 -7.21 -6.89
C GLU A 19 -34.08 -5.99 -7.42
N GLN A 20 -33.80 -5.50 -8.63
CA GLN A 20 -34.39 -4.28 -9.22
C GLN A 20 -34.27 -3.03 -8.32
N ARG A 21 -33.24 -2.98 -7.46
CA ARG A 21 -33.14 -2.04 -6.33
C ARG A 21 -32.23 -0.83 -6.57
N GLY A 22 -31.69 -0.69 -7.75
CA GLY A 22 -30.91 0.48 -8.10
C GLY A 22 -29.65 0.17 -8.88
N TYR A 23 -28.96 1.22 -9.29
CA TYR A 23 -27.73 1.18 -10.03
C TYR A 23 -26.65 1.95 -9.26
N MET A 24 -25.48 1.33 -9.11
CA MET A 24 -24.32 1.99 -8.52
C MET A 24 -23.45 2.55 -9.64
N THR A 25 -23.19 3.85 -9.60
CA THR A 25 -22.28 4.49 -10.57
C THR A 25 -20.83 4.12 -10.28
N PRO A 26 -19.94 4.14 -11.30
CA PRO A 26 -18.50 3.89 -11.09
C PRO A 26 -17.85 4.82 -10.05
N VAL A 27 -18.30 6.07 -9.97
CA VAL A 27 -17.77 7.05 -9.02
C VAL A 27 -18.16 6.69 -7.57
N GLU A 28 -19.40 6.27 -7.36
CA GLU A 28 -19.86 5.78 -6.05
C GLU A 28 -19.14 4.51 -5.65
N PHE A 29 -19.01 3.56 -6.58
CA PHE A 29 -18.26 2.33 -6.35
C PHE A 29 -16.82 2.60 -5.94
N ASN A 30 -16.10 3.49 -6.63
CA ASN A 30 -14.72 3.82 -6.31
C ASN A 30 -14.58 4.44 -4.91
N LYS A 31 -15.50 5.32 -4.52
CA LYS A 31 -15.51 5.91 -3.17
C LYS A 31 -15.78 4.87 -2.09
N ILE A 32 -16.81 4.06 -2.26
CA ILE A 32 -17.19 3.01 -1.31
C ILE A 32 -16.11 1.93 -1.25
N GLY A 33 -15.60 1.49 -2.42
CA GLY A 33 -14.54 0.50 -2.50
C GLY A 33 -13.26 0.94 -1.80
N GLY A 34 -12.88 2.22 -1.93
CA GLY A 34 -11.75 2.79 -1.20
C GLY A 34 -11.94 2.78 0.31
N GLN A 35 -13.15 3.12 0.78
CA GLN A 35 -13.49 3.09 2.21
C GLN A 35 -13.47 1.67 2.76
N VAL A 36 -14.08 0.72 2.06
CA VAL A 36 -14.12 -0.70 2.45
C VAL A 36 -12.71 -1.29 2.53
N GLN A 37 -11.86 -0.99 1.53
CA GLN A 37 -10.47 -1.45 1.56
C GLN A 37 -9.70 -0.91 2.77
N LEU A 38 -9.90 0.36 3.11
CA LEU A 38 -9.27 0.98 4.27
C LEU A 38 -9.74 0.35 5.58
N GLU A 39 -11.03 0.08 5.73
CA GLU A 39 -11.59 -0.58 6.92
C GLU A 39 -11.03 -1.99 7.12
N ILE A 40 -10.94 -2.81 6.06
CA ILE A 40 -10.36 -4.14 6.15
C ILE A 40 -8.87 -4.05 6.50
N PHE A 41 -8.15 -3.08 5.94
CA PHE A 41 -6.75 -2.84 6.27
C PHE A 41 -6.56 -2.44 7.76
N GLU A 42 -7.42 -1.55 8.27
CA GLU A 42 -7.38 -1.15 9.69
C GLU A 42 -7.71 -2.32 10.62
N LYS A 43 -8.67 -3.17 10.24
CA LYS A 43 -8.99 -4.41 10.97
C LYS A 43 -7.77 -5.34 11.08
N TYR A 44 -6.98 -5.51 10.02
CA TYR A 44 -5.75 -6.31 10.10
C TYR A 44 -4.76 -5.76 11.14
N ALA A 45 -4.62 -4.43 11.22
CA ALA A 45 -3.73 -3.81 12.20
C ALA A 45 -4.22 -3.99 13.65
N GLU A 46 -5.53 -4.01 13.86
CA GLU A 46 -6.16 -4.28 15.16
C GLU A 46 -6.04 -5.73 15.55
N ASP A 47 -6.37 -6.65 14.64
CA ASP A 47 -6.28 -8.10 14.84
C ASP A 47 -4.87 -8.53 15.21
N MET A 48 -3.85 -7.98 14.55
CA MET A 48 -2.45 -8.24 14.87
C MET A 48 -2.11 -7.83 16.31
N ASN A 49 -2.60 -6.67 16.77
CA ASN A 49 -2.39 -6.22 18.15
C ASN A 49 -3.12 -7.12 19.18
N GLN A 50 -4.27 -7.66 18.84
CA GLN A 50 -5.02 -8.57 19.70
C GLN A 50 -4.33 -9.93 19.80
N GLN A 51 -3.90 -10.49 18.67
CA GLN A 51 -3.24 -11.80 18.62
C GLN A 51 -1.90 -11.85 19.36
N LEU A 52 -1.15 -10.75 19.37
CA LEU A 52 0.09 -10.66 20.15
C LEU A 52 -0.12 -10.84 21.67
N ARG A 53 -1.36 -10.75 22.15
CA ARG A 53 -1.72 -10.89 23.57
C ARG A 53 -2.27 -12.28 23.94
N VAL A 54 -2.58 -13.11 22.93
CA VAL A 54 -3.15 -14.44 23.13
C VAL A 54 -2.05 -15.50 23.12
N PRO A 55 -2.04 -16.46 24.06
CA PRO A 55 -1.11 -17.59 24.02
C PRO A 55 -1.33 -18.40 22.73
N GLN A 56 -0.25 -18.65 22.00
CA GLN A 56 -0.32 -19.35 20.72
C GLN A 56 -0.32 -20.86 20.93
N VAL A 57 -1.12 -21.57 20.12
CA VAL A 57 -1.09 -23.02 19.97
C VAL A 57 -0.26 -23.32 18.72
N ASP A 58 0.77 -24.12 18.90
CA ASP A 58 1.84 -24.42 17.93
C ASP A 58 1.34 -25.37 16.82
N LEU A 59 0.56 -24.84 15.87
CA LEU A 59 0.11 -25.53 14.66
C LEU A 59 0.31 -24.63 13.43
N ASP A 60 1.28 -24.95 12.59
CA ASP A 60 1.71 -24.14 11.43
C ASP A 60 0.58 -23.63 10.51
N TYR A 61 -0.45 -24.43 10.27
CA TYR A 61 -1.55 -24.05 9.38
C TYR A 61 -2.70 -23.31 10.06
N SER A 62 -2.79 -23.36 11.37
CA SER A 62 -3.82 -22.69 12.17
C SER A 62 -3.29 -21.49 12.95
N ASP A 63 -2.02 -21.12 12.75
CA ASP A 63 -1.44 -19.94 13.36
C ASP A 63 -2.03 -18.68 12.75
N ARG A 64 -3.00 -18.12 13.47
CA ARG A 64 -3.69 -16.89 13.07
C ARG A 64 -2.72 -15.72 12.91
N GLN A 65 -1.66 -15.67 13.70
CA GLN A 65 -0.66 -14.62 13.60
C GLN A 65 0.10 -14.66 12.28
N ILE A 66 0.54 -15.83 11.84
CA ILE A 66 1.22 -16.01 10.55
C ILE A 66 0.29 -15.62 9.39
N ASN A 67 -0.97 -16.05 9.44
CA ASN A 67 -1.97 -15.71 8.42
C ASN A 67 -2.23 -14.21 8.33
N ILE A 68 -2.33 -13.50 9.47
CA ILE A 68 -2.49 -12.04 9.49
C ILE A 68 -1.20 -11.36 9.01
N ASP A 69 -0.04 -11.85 9.41
CA ASP A 69 1.25 -11.31 8.96
C ASP A 69 1.42 -11.44 7.44
N GLU A 70 1.00 -12.55 6.85
CA GLU A 70 0.98 -12.77 5.41
C GLU A 70 0.06 -11.76 4.69
N LYS A 71 -1.14 -11.51 5.21
CA LYS A 71 -2.08 -10.51 4.67
C LYS A 71 -1.51 -9.09 4.74
N ILE A 72 -0.83 -8.75 5.83
CA ILE A 72 -0.22 -7.42 6.04
C ILE A 72 1.09 -7.28 5.24
N SER A 73 1.75 -8.37 4.85
CA SER A 73 3.06 -8.35 4.20
C SER A 73 3.09 -7.48 2.93
N ILE A 74 1.96 -7.39 2.22
CA ILE A 74 1.80 -6.56 1.01
C ILE A 74 2.03 -5.06 1.30
N PHE A 75 1.77 -4.63 2.53
CA PHE A 75 1.85 -3.23 2.96
C PHE A 75 3.13 -2.90 3.71
N LYS A 76 3.97 -3.90 4.00
CA LYS A 76 5.27 -3.69 4.65
C LYS A 76 6.28 -3.18 3.65
N GLU A 77 6.87 -2.04 3.94
CA GLU A 77 7.89 -1.41 3.10
C GLU A 77 9.13 -1.07 3.93
N ILE A 78 10.28 -1.13 3.28
CA ILE A 78 11.57 -0.72 3.86
C ILE A 78 12.20 0.28 2.91
N ASP A 79 12.29 1.52 3.32
CA ASP A 79 12.89 2.58 2.52
C ASP A 79 13.95 3.35 3.33
N PRO A 80 14.98 3.90 2.66
CA PRO A 80 15.96 4.76 3.31
C PRO A 80 15.32 6.08 3.73
N ALA A 81 15.65 6.55 4.93
CA ALA A 81 15.26 7.87 5.42
C ALA A 81 16.26 8.93 4.97
N VAL A 82 15.78 10.04 4.47
CA VAL A 82 16.62 11.17 4.00
C VAL A 82 16.91 12.11 5.15
N TYR A 83 18.19 12.42 5.38
CA TYR A 83 18.60 13.38 6.40
C TYR A 83 18.31 14.83 5.95
N THR A 84 17.67 15.58 6.84
CA THR A 84 17.35 17.00 6.64
C THR A 84 17.75 17.80 7.88
N ALA A 85 17.64 19.13 7.81
CA ALA A 85 17.93 20.00 8.96
C ALA A 85 17.05 19.70 10.19
N ASN A 86 15.88 19.09 10.01
CA ASN A 86 14.94 18.74 11.08
C ASN A 86 15.07 17.28 11.58
N GLY A 87 16.04 16.53 11.05
CA GLY A 87 16.23 15.11 11.31
C GLY A 87 16.01 14.25 10.06
N PHE A 88 15.88 12.94 10.25
CA PHE A 88 15.58 12.02 9.16
C PHE A 88 14.09 12.07 8.82
N GLN A 89 13.78 12.42 7.60
CA GLN A 89 12.42 12.42 7.09
C GLN A 89 11.98 11.01 6.76
N ILE A 90 10.77 10.63 7.16
CA ILE A 90 10.18 9.34 6.80
C ILE A 90 9.94 9.30 5.29
N PRO A 91 10.25 8.18 4.62
CA PRO A 91 9.99 7.98 3.21
C PRO A 91 8.57 8.20 2.85
N SER A 92 7.77 8.50 2.35
CA SER A 92 6.31 8.56 2.12
C SER A 92 5.66 9.92 2.34
N GLN A 93 6.42 10.96 2.61
CA GLN A 93 5.89 12.32 2.67
C GLN A 93 6.07 13.06 1.34
N TYR A 94 5.59 12.44 0.27
CA TYR A 94 5.52 13.15 -1.00
C TYR A 94 4.34 14.13 -0.96
N SER A 95 4.63 15.41 -1.07
CA SER A 95 3.64 16.50 -1.05
C SER A 95 3.08 16.86 -2.43
N GLY A 96 3.33 16.02 -3.44
CA GLY A 96 2.94 16.24 -4.84
C GLY A 96 1.76 15.38 -5.28
N THR A 97 1.74 15.05 -6.56
CA THR A 97 0.73 14.22 -7.22
C THR A 97 0.62 12.84 -6.56
N SER A 98 -0.58 12.39 -6.23
CA SER A 98 -0.80 11.08 -5.57
C SER A 98 -0.59 9.90 -6.53
N SER A 99 -0.72 10.14 -7.83
CA SER A 99 -0.46 9.15 -8.88
C SER A 99 -0.12 9.84 -10.20
N SER A 100 0.65 9.20 -11.04
CA SER A 100 0.95 9.65 -12.41
C SER A 100 0.99 8.46 -13.35
N SER A 101 0.65 8.69 -14.61
CA SER A 101 0.60 7.67 -15.65
C SER A 101 1.40 8.10 -16.87
N GLN A 102 2.15 7.18 -17.45
CA GLN A 102 2.89 7.40 -18.70
C GLN A 102 2.73 6.18 -19.61
N SER A 103 2.54 6.41 -20.89
CA SER A 103 2.38 5.36 -21.89
C SER A 103 3.54 5.35 -22.88
N PHE A 104 3.94 4.17 -23.31
CA PHE A 104 4.97 3.93 -24.30
C PHE A 104 4.46 2.96 -25.35
N THR A 105 4.97 3.09 -26.59
CA THR A 105 4.78 2.07 -27.62
C THR A 105 6.02 1.20 -27.69
N ALA A 106 5.84 -0.12 -27.60
CA ALA A 106 6.95 -1.06 -27.67
C ALA A 106 7.68 -0.94 -29.02
N ALA A 107 8.99 -0.66 -28.96
CA ALA A 107 9.89 -0.67 -30.10
C ALA A 107 10.57 -2.05 -30.22
N ASN A 108 11.07 -2.40 -31.39
CA ASN A 108 11.84 -3.63 -31.58
C ASN A 108 13.29 -3.29 -31.99
N PRO A 109 14.33 -3.63 -31.22
CA PRO A 109 14.31 -4.21 -29.88
C PRO A 109 14.13 -3.11 -28.80
N GLY A 110 13.26 -3.34 -27.83
CA GLY A 110 13.03 -2.39 -26.72
C GLY A 110 12.65 -3.09 -25.43
N LEU A 111 13.60 -3.15 -24.49
CA LEU A 111 13.36 -3.63 -23.12
C LEU A 111 13.31 -2.50 -22.10
N THR A 112 13.82 -1.31 -22.44
CA THR A 112 13.97 -0.18 -21.53
C THR A 112 13.17 1.02 -21.98
N TYR A 113 12.49 1.67 -21.04
CA TYR A 113 11.65 2.84 -21.26
C TYR A 113 11.98 3.90 -20.21
N THR A 114 12.14 5.15 -20.65
CA THR A 114 12.55 6.25 -19.77
C THR A 114 11.34 7.05 -19.30
N LEU A 115 11.15 7.13 -17.99
CA LEU A 115 10.10 7.93 -17.35
C LEU A 115 10.46 9.41 -17.37
N THR A 116 9.44 10.27 -17.44
CA THR A 116 9.56 11.74 -17.47
C THR A 116 8.49 12.40 -16.60
N GLY A 117 8.66 13.69 -16.31
CA GLY A 117 7.69 14.51 -15.59
C GLY A 117 7.33 13.96 -14.19
N ASP A 118 6.04 13.99 -13.87
CA ASP A 118 5.53 13.55 -12.55
C ASP A 118 5.75 12.05 -12.31
N THR A 119 5.72 11.22 -13.37
CA THR A 119 5.99 9.79 -13.27
C THR A 119 7.44 9.54 -12.83
N LEU A 120 8.40 10.28 -13.38
CA LEU A 120 9.78 10.24 -12.94
C LEU A 120 9.93 10.71 -11.49
N SER A 121 9.27 11.79 -11.12
CA SER A 121 9.32 12.35 -9.76
C SER A 121 8.77 11.35 -8.74
N LEU A 122 7.65 10.68 -9.03
CA LEU A 122 7.09 9.64 -8.18
C LEU A 122 7.99 8.40 -8.12
N SER A 123 8.58 7.97 -9.24
CA SER A 123 9.53 6.85 -9.27
C SER A 123 10.75 7.13 -8.39
N ASN A 124 11.36 8.31 -8.52
CA ASN A 124 12.51 8.71 -7.70
C ASN A 124 12.18 8.83 -6.21
N SER A 125 10.90 9.08 -5.88
CA SER A 125 10.41 9.12 -4.49
C SER A 125 10.02 7.74 -3.95
N GLY A 126 10.33 6.65 -4.66
CA GLY A 126 10.01 5.29 -4.28
C GLY A 126 8.52 4.95 -4.44
N GLY A 127 7.84 5.56 -5.39
CA GLY A 127 6.43 5.27 -5.70
C GLY A 127 6.22 3.82 -6.13
N ILE A 128 4.99 3.34 -5.98
CA ILE A 128 4.59 1.97 -6.31
C ILE A 128 4.24 1.91 -7.80
N PRO A 129 5.02 1.17 -8.63
CA PRO A 129 4.73 1.01 -10.04
C PRO A 129 3.68 -0.08 -10.27
N VAL A 130 2.72 0.21 -11.15
CA VAL A 130 1.80 -0.77 -11.74
C VAL A 130 1.94 -0.68 -13.25
N VAL A 131 2.45 -1.74 -13.87
CA VAL A 131 2.77 -1.76 -15.29
C VAL A 131 1.80 -2.65 -16.03
N PHE A 132 1.30 -2.16 -17.15
CA PHE A 132 0.41 -2.89 -18.05
C PHE A 132 1.08 -3.06 -19.42
N LEU A 133 0.95 -4.25 -19.98
CA LEU A 133 1.34 -4.56 -21.35
C LEU A 133 0.08 -4.95 -22.12
N ASN A 134 -0.29 -4.18 -23.12
CA ASN A 134 -1.50 -4.40 -23.93
C ASN A 134 -2.76 -4.67 -23.07
N ASN A 135 -2.99 -3.83 -22.06
CA ASN A 135 -4.10 -3.89 -21.11
C ASN A 135 -4.06 -5.07 -20.11
N VAL A 136 -2.97 -5.85 -20.06
CA VAL A 136 -2.77 -6.91 -19.08
C VAL A 136 -1.77 -6.40 -18.03
N GLN A 137 -2.15 -6.44 -16.76
CA GLN A 137 -1.24 -6.06 -15.66
C GLN A 137 -0.10 -7.08 -15.54
N LEU A 138 1.13 -6.57 -15.54
CA LEU A 138 2.33 -7.37 -15.31
C LEU A 138 2.52 -7.65 -13.82
N SER A 139 3.11 -8.81 -13.51
CA SER A 139 3.58 -9.11 -12.16
C SER A 139 4.82 -8.27 -11.82
N ASN A 140 5.06 -8.01 -10.54
CA ASN A 140 6.27 -7.31 -10.09
C ASN A 140 7.57 -8.03 -10.45
N ASN A 141 7.49 -9.32 -10.81
CA ASN A 141 8.63 -10.12 -11.25
C ASN A 141 8.91 -9.95 -12.76
N ASP A 142 8.02 -9.35 -13.53
CA ASP A 142 8.13 -9.22 -14.99
C ASP A 142 8.84 -7.94 -15.42
N PHE A 143 9.09 -7.03 -14.49
CA PHE A 143 9.79 -5.77 -14.75
C PHE A 143 10.64 -5.32 -13.57
N THR A 144 11.57 -4.43 -13.83
CA THR A 144 12.32 -3.69 -12.81
C THR A 144 12.23 -2.20 -13.07
N LEU A 145 12.03 -1.42 -12.01
CA LEU A 145 12.03 0.03 -12.06
C LEU A 145 13.21 0.57 -11.24
N SER A 146 14.10 1.31 -11.89
CA SER A 146 15.25 1.96 -11.23
C SER A 146 15.32 3.41 -11.62
N GLY A 147 14.90 4.30 -10.71
CA GLY A 147 14.84 5.74 -10.96
C GLY A 147 14.01 6.07 -12.21
N ALA A 148 14.67 6.57 -13.24
CA ALA A 148 14.04 6.96 -14.50
C ALA A 148 13.78 5.79 -15.46
N THR A 149 14.29 4.60 -15.21
CA THR A 149 14.31 3.52 -16.20
C THR A 149 13.44 2.35 -15.77
N LEU A 150 12.40 2.07 -16.56
CA LEU A 150 11.64 0.83 -16.53
C LEU A 150 12.30 -0.17 -17.46
N THR A 151 12.63 -1.36 -16.97
CA THR A 151 13.18 -2.47 -17.75
C THR A 151 12.23 -3.65 -17.67
N LEU A 152 11.78 -4.16 -18.81
CA LEU A 152 10.99 -5.39 -18.89
C LEU A 152 11.90 -6.62 -18.94
N ASN A 153 11.53 -7.68 -18.25
CA ASN A 153 12.30 -8.94 -18.24
C ASN A 153 12.11 -9.76 -19.52
N SER A 154 11.04 -9.53 -20.27
CA SER A 154 10.79 -10.13 -21.57
C SER A 154 10.48 -9.06 -22.60
N GLN A 155 10.94 -9.28 -23.84
CA GLN A 155 10.71 -8.34 -24.93
C GLN A 155 9.25 -8.39 -25.38
N PRO A 156 8.51 -7.25 -25.32
CA PRO A 156 7.15 -7.19 -25.82
C PRO A 156 7.16 -7.17 -27.36
N PRO A 157 6.15 -7.73 -28.01
CA PRO A 157 5.94 -7.57 -29.44
C PRO A 157 5.91 -6.09 -29.86
N ALA A 158 6.48 -5.76 -31.00
CA ALA A 158 6.49 -4.40 -31.51
C ALA A 158 5.07 -3.85 -31.71
N GLY A 159 4.85 -2.60 -31.37
CA GLY A 159 3.55 -1.90 -31.50
C GLY A 159 2.60 -2.11 -30.32
N GLN A 160 2.93 -2.94 -29.33
CA GLN A 160 2.13 -3.03 -28.11
C GLN A 160 2.28 -1.80 -27.24
N ILE A 161 1.22 -1.46 -26.51
CA ILE A 161 1.20 -0.31 -25.61
C ILE A 161 1.59 -0.77 -24.20
N ILE A 162 2.59 -0.07 -23.65
CA ILE A 162 3.01 -0.22 -22.25
C ILE A 162 2.52 1.00 -21.49
N VAL A 163 1.75 0.79 -20.43
CA VAL A 163 1.30 1.86 -19.54
C VAL A 163 1.91 1.67 -18.17
N VAL A 164 2.56 2.71 -17.66
CA VAL A 164 3.19 2.74 -16.34
C VAL A 164 2.42 3.72 -15.47
N ASN A 165 1.76 3.21 -14.46
CA ASN A 165 1.12 4.00 -13.42
C ASN A 165 2.00 3.95 -12.17
N ILE A 166 2.34 5.10 -11.58
CA ILE A 166 3.11 5.16 -10.35
C ILE A 166 2.27 5.88 -9.29
N TYR A 167 2.13 5.22 -8.14
CA TYR A 167 1.37 5.73 -7.01
C TYR A 167 2.31 6.11 -5.87
N SER A 168 2.02 7.22 -5.17
CA SER A 168 2.78 7.61 -3.99
C SER A 168 2.51 6.64 -2.84
N LYS A 169 3.57 6.22 -2.15
CA LYS A 169 3.44 5.47 -0.90
C LYS A 169 2.92 6.42 0.19
N GLN A 170 1.83 6.09 0.84
CA GLN A 170 1.33 6.86 1.98
C GLN A 170 1.69 6.15 3.28
N PHE A 171 2.41 6.84 4.14
CA PHE A 171 2.76 6.33 5.46
C PHE A 171 1.52 6.12 6.33
N TYR A 172 1.45 4.97 6.98
CA TYR A 172 0.41 4.66 7.95
C TYR A 172 1.00 4.50 9.36
N ARG A 173 1.93 3.57 9.56
CA ARG A 173 2.49 3.27 10.87
C ARG A 173 3.98 2.97 10.80
N LEU A 174 4.75 3.55 11.73
CA LEU A 174 6.17 3.26 11.90
C LEU A 174 6.34 1.87 12.53
N GLY A 175 7.19 1.06 11.92
CA GLY A 175 7.70 -0.19 12.46
C GLY A 175 9.08 0.01 13.08
N THR A 176 10.05 -0.79 12.64
CA THR A 176 11.43 -0.74 13.13
C THR A 176 12.26 0.27 12.34
N VAL A 177 13.20 0.90 13.03
CA VAL A 177 14.21 1.77 12.42
C VAL A 177 15.56 1.07 12.48
N ILE A 178 16.24 1.00 11.36
CA ILE A 178 17.46 0.22 11.18
C ILE A 178 18.61 1.16 10.80
N TYR A 179 19.77 0.97 11.41
CA TYR A 179 21.01 1.63 11.05
C TYR A 179 21.98 0.65 10.41
N SER A 180 22.47 1.00 9.23
CA SER A 180 23.42 0.19 8.48
C SER A 180 24.40 1.11 7.75
N VAL A 181 25.67 1.04 8.07
CA VAL A 181 26.75 1.79 7.40
C VAL A 181 27.92 0.89 7.10
N GLY A 182 28.24 0.73 5.82
CA GLY A 182 29.39 -0.04 5.35
C GLY A 182 29.34 -1.51 5.77
N ALA A 183 30.45 -2.00 6.34
CA ALA A 183 30.62 -3.38 6.79
C ALA A 183 30.13 -3.63 8.23
N LEU A 184 29.52 -2.64 8.90
CA LEU A 184 29.00 -2.80 10.25
C LEU A 184 27.75 -3.68 10.23
N PRO A 185 27.52 -4.49 11.30
CA PRO A 185 26.31 -5.25 11.42
C PRO A 185 25.08 -4.33 11.48
N ILE A 186 24.01 -4.77 10.85
CA ILE A 186 22.71 -4.08 10.89
C ILE A 186 22.26 -3.96 12.35
N GLN A 187 21.89 -2.76 12.78
CA GLN A 187 21.46 -2.47 14.14
C GLN A 187 20.07 -1.88 14.15
N GLU A 188 19.21 -2.40 15.00
CA GLU A 188 17.91 -1.80 15.28
C GLU A 188 18.08 -0.65 16.28
N LEU A 189 17.46 0.51 15.98
CA LEU A 189 17.46 1.65 16.87
C LEU A 189 16.33 1.53 17.89
N GLN A 190 16.64 1.79 19.15
CA GLN A 190 15.64 1.85 20.19
C GLN A 190 14.88 3.18 20.13
N ARG A 191 13.54 3.09 20.15
CA ARG A 191 12.68 4.28 20.29
C ARG A 191 12.67 4.73 21.75
N VAL A 192 12.91 6.03 21.96
CA VAL A 192 12.93 6.65 23.29
C VAL A 192 11.93 7.79 23.35
N GLY A 193 11.25 7.94 24.49
CA GLY A 193 10.36 9.07 24.75
C GLY A 193 11.15 10.37 24.99
N SER A 194 10.53 11.52 24.69
CA SER A 194 11.21 12.82 24.84
C SER A 194 11.67 13.11 26.28
N SER A 195 10.95 12.66 27.29
CA SER A 195 11.31 12.81 28.70
C SER A 195 12.54 11.94 29.07
N GLU A 196 12.57 10.71 28.62
CA GLU A 196 13.64 9.76 28.86
C GLU A 196 14.94 10.16 28.14
N LEU A 197 14.83 10.75 26.96
CA LEU A 197 15.97 11.22 26.17
C LEU A 197 16.90 12.14 26.98
N TYR A 198 16.34 13.12 27.71
CA TYR A 198 17.16 14.05 28.50
C TYR A 198 17.96 13.36 29.60
N HIS A 199 17.40 12.33 30.23
CA HIS A 199 18.10 11.54 31.24
C HIS A 199 19.23 10.73 30.61
N LEU A 200 19.01 10.12 29.44
CA LEU A 200 20.03 9.37 28.72
C LEU A 200 21.19 10.27 28.23
N LEU A 201 20.87 11.46 27.75
CA LEU A 201 21.91 12.41 27.27
C LEU A 201 22.73 13.04 28.40
N SER A 202 22.16 13.17 29.59
CA SER A 202 22.86 13.79 30.76
C SER A 202 23.89 12.87 31.41
N SER A 203 23.76 11.56 31.23
CA SER A 203 24.66 10.57 31.84
C SER A 203 25.73 10.10 30.87
N ASN A 204 27.00 10.17 31.29
CA ASN A 204 28.10 9.66 30.47
C ASN A 204 28.07 8.13 30.27
N LEU A 205 27.40 7.40 31.14
CA LEU A 205 27.32 5.94 31.05
C LEU A 205 26.23 5.46 30.11
N THR A 206 25.09 6.20 30.04
CA THR A 206 23.91 5.82 29.23
C THR A 206 23.80 6.60 27.93
N LYS A 207 24.75 7.51 27.67
CA LYS A 207 24.77 8.34 26.46
C LYS A 207 24.83 7.46 25.21
N PRO A 208 23.94 7.70 24.22
CA PRO A 208 23.93 6.93 22.99
C PRO A 208 25.25 7.06 22.22
N THR A 209 25.68 5.96 21.64
CA THR A 209 26.90 5.86 20.83
C THR A 209 26.55 5.40 19.42
N SER A 210 27.48 5.51 18.47
CA SER A 210 27.27 4.99 17.11
C SER A 210 27.05 3.47 17.07
N LYS A 211 27.45 2.75 18.13
CA LYS A 211 27.19 1.30 18.26
C LYS A 211 25.82 0.99 18.84
N TYR A 212 25.26 1.89 19.63
CA TYR A 212 23.93 1.76 20.26
C TYR A 212 23.17 3.08 20.05
N PRO A 213 22.74 3.36 18.83
CA PRO A 213 22.00 4.56 18.54
C PRO A 213 20.56 4.44 19.02
N ILE A 214 19.96 5.57 19.37
CA ILE A 214 18.56 5.68 19.75
C ILE A 214 17.87 6.73 18.89
N TYR A 215 16.55 6.71 18.84
CA TYR A 215 15.81 7.74 18.12
C TYR A 215 14.56 8.20 18.87
N THR A 216 14.18 9.45 18.60
CA THR A 216 12.87 9.98 18.98
C THR A 216 12.06 10.26 17.73
N TYR A 217 10.75 10.08 17.82
CA TYR A 217 9.81 10.33 16.72
C TYR A 217 8.96 11.55 17.01
N LYS A 218 9.05 12.58 16.18
CA LYS A 218 8.28 13.82 16.33
C LYS A 218 7.96 14.42 14.96
N ASN A 219 6.69 14.76 14.72
CA ASN A 219 6.22 15.43 13.50
C ASN A 219 6.67 14.75 12.19
N ASN A 220 6.65 13.42 12.16
CA ASN A 220 7.09 12.62 11.02
C ASN A 220 8.59 12.71 10.71
N TYR A 221 9.40 13.19 11.66
CA TYR A 221 10.84 13.13 11.62
C TYR A 221 11.37 12.19 12.70
N LEU A 222 12.46 11.51 12.36
CA LEU A 222 13.23 10.71 13.28
C LEU A 222 14.47 11.50 13.69
N ASN A 223 14.57 11.87 14.95
CA ASN A 223 15.77 12.48 15.49
C ASN A 223 16.65 11.37 16.08
N VAL A 224 17.74 11.07 15.41
CA VAL A 224 18.67 10.00 15.78
C VAL A 224 19.80 10.55 16.62
N TYR A 225 20.19 9.81 17.64
CA TYR A 225 21.30 10.11 18.55
C TYR A 225 22.30 8.96 18.58
N PRO A 226 23.60 9.24 18.50
CA PRO A 226 24.25 10.56 18.45
C PRO A 226 23.98 11.32 17.16
N THR A 227 23.95 12.65 17.24
CA THR A 227 23.67 13.55 16.10
C THR A 227 24.73 13.52 14.99
N SER A 228 25.85 12.81 15.23
CA SER A 228 26.86 12.54 14.20
C SER A 228 26.39 11.57 13.11
N ILE A 229 25.31 10.81 13.36
CA ILE A 229 24.69 9.92 12.38
C ILE A 229 23.80 10.75 11.45
N GLN A 230 24.22 10.88 10.19
CA GLN A 230 23.51 11.66 9.16
C GLN A 230 23.17 10.83 7.93
N SER A 231 23.47 9.53 7.94
CA SER A 231 23.18 8.62 6.82
C SER A 231 23.03 7.19 7.33
N GLY A 232 22.59 6.27 6.45
CA GLY A 232 22.50 4.85 6.75
C GLY A 232 21.28 4.45 7.59
N ILE A 233 20.28 5.31 7.72
CA ILE A 233 19.01 4.99 8.39
C ILE A 233 18.02 4.48 7.35
N SER A 234 17.46 3.30 7.61
CA SER A 234 16.34 2.72 6.88
C SER A 234 15.15 2.52 7.83
N VAL A 235 13.97 2.72 7.30
CA VAL A 235 12.72 2.66 8.07
C VAL A 235 11.84 1.56 7.52
N ASN A 236 11.48 0.62 8.37
CA ASN A 236 10.43 -0.35 8.10
C ASN A 236 9.10 0.25 8.56
N TYR A 237 8.11 0.29 7.69
CA TYR A 237 6.81 0.90 7.98
C TYR A 237 5.68 0.20 7.24
N LEU A 238 4.46 0.42 7.70
CA LEU A 238 3.25 0.07 6.96
C LEU A 238 2.81 1.25 6.12
N ARG A 239 2.57 1.01 4.83
CA ARG A 239 1.94 1.99 3.95
C ARG A 239 0.43 1.79 3.90
N LYS A 240 -0.31 2.83 3.56
CA LYS A 240 -1.73 2.70 3.24
C LYS A 240 -1.90 1.97 1.91
N PRO A 241 -2.99 1.20 1.75
CA PRO A 241 -3.34 0.61 0.46
C PRO A 241 -3.63 1.69 -0.59
N ILE A 242 -3.30 1.42 -1.83
CA ILE A 242 -3.67 2.26 -2.97
C ILE A 242 -5.19 2.13 -3.18
N PRO A 243 -5.94 3.24 -3.31
CA PRO A 243 -7.38 3.14 -3.52
C PRO A 243 -7.71 2.35 -4.79
N PRO A 244 -8.69 1.44 -4.75
CA PRO A 244 -9.16 0.76 -5.93
C PRO A 244 -9.88 1.75 -6.85
N ILE A 245 -9.66 1.64 -8.15
CA ILE A 245 -10.29 2.50 -9.15
C ILE A 245 -10.82 1.62 -10.27
N TRP A 246 -12.12 1.59 -10.45
CA TRP A 246 -12.73 1.10 -11.67
C TRP A 246 -12.93 2.27 -12.61
N ASN A 247 -12.18 2.29 -13.70
CA ASN A 247 -12.25 3.35 -14.69
C ASN A 247 -12.82 2.82 -16.02
N PHE A 248 -13.35 3.73 -16.84
CA PHE A 248 -14.05 3.38 -18.07
C PHE A 248 -13.71 4.33 -19.21
N THR A 249 -13.90 3.84 -20.42
CA THR A 249 -13.83 4.60 -21.67
C THR A 249 -15.24 4.68 -22.28
N GLY A 250 -15.52 5.77 -22.98
CA GLY A 250 -16.81 6.00 -23.67
C GLY A 250 -17.73 6.97 -22.94
N ALA A 251 -18.41 7.81 -23.71
CA ALA A 251 -19.32 8.84 -23.19
C ALA A 251 -20.73 8.29 -22.89
N ASN A 252 -21.16 7.23 -23.59
CA ASN A 252 -22.53 6.71 -23.52
C ASN A 252 -22.63 5.29 -22.93
N GLN A 253 -21.51 4.58 -22.81
CA GLN A 253 -21.44 3.25 -22.21
C GLN A 253 -20.19 3.14 -21.35
N TYR A 254 -20.33 2.60 -20.17
CA TYR A 254 -19.19 2.34 -19.27
C TYR A 254 -18.46 1.07 -19.72
N VAL A 255 -17.47 1.23 -20.61
CA VAL A 255 -16.58 0.13 -21.03
C VAL A 255 -15.37 0.12 -20.13
N PHE A 256 -15.14 -0.96 -19.41
CA PHE A 256 -14.01 -1.11 -18.49
C PHE A 256 -12.66 -0.83 -19.18
N SER A 257 -11.85 0.04 -18.57
CA SER A 257 -10.50 0.36 -19.04
C SER A 257 -9.47 -0.22 -18.07
N PRO A 258 -8.83 -1.35 -18.37
CA PRO A 258 -7.87 -2.00 -17.49
C PRO A 258 -6.68 -1.10 -17.14
N THR A 259 -6.15 -0.38 -18.13
CA THR A 259 -4.91 0.42 -18.00
C THR A 259 -5.05 1.65 -17.10
N SER A 260 -6.26 2.15 -16.95
CA SER A 260 -6.56 3.29 -16.07
C SER A 260 -7.27 2.88 -14.77
N SER A 261 -7.51 1.59 -14.59
CA SER A 261 -8.13 1.01 -13.40
C SER A 261 -7.07 0.48 -12.43
N ASN A 262 -7.41 0.42 -11.14
CA ASN A 262 -6.55 -0.11 -10.10
C ASN A 262 -7.29 -1.16 -9.28
N ASN A 263 -6.67 -2.32 -9.07
CA ASN A 263 -7.24 -3.43 -8.31
C ASN A 263 -7.19 -3.17 -6.80
N PHE A 264 -7.99 -3.91 -6.02
CA PHE A 264 -7.87 -3.92 -4.57
C PHE A 264 -6.55 -4.57 -4.16
N GLU A 265 -5.81 -3.93 -3.27
CA GLU A 265 -4.56 -4.46 -2.71
C GLU A 265 -4.79 -5.37 -1.50
N LEU A 266 -5.85 -6.13 -1.49
CA LEU A 266 -6.17 -7.07 -0.43
C LEU A 266 -5.84 -8.51 -0.87
N HIS A 267 -5.68 -9.40 0.12
CA HIS A 267 -5.53 -10.82 -0.16
C HIS A 267 -6.80 -11.39 -0.80
N ASN A 268 -6.66 -12.36 -1.70
CA ASN A 268 -7.82 -12.93 -2.43
C ASN A 268 -8.90 -13.53 -1.51
N SER A 269 -8.55 -13.98 -0.32
CA SER A 269 -9.51 -14.51 0.66
C SER A 269 -10.57 -13.47 1.08
N GLU A 270 -10.24 -12.19 0.96
CA GLU A 270 -11.12 -11.08 1.39
C GLU A 270 -12.14 -10.66 0.34
N GLN A 271 -12.15 -11.28 -0.84
CA GLN A 271 -13.06 -10.89 -1.92
C GLN A 271 -14.53 -10.90 -1.50
N THR A 272 -14.94 -11.92 -0.76
CA THR A 272 -16.32 -12.04 -0.26
C THR A 272 -16.65 -10.93 0.74
N GLU A 273 -15.75 -10.64 1.69
CA GLU A 273 -15.93 -9.56 2.67
C GLU A 273 -16.01 -8.19 1.99
N VAL A 274 -15.16 -7.94 1.00
CA VAL A 274 -15.21 -6.72 0.19
C VAL A 274 -16.58 -6.54 -0.48
N ILE A 275 -17.08 -7.57 -1.14
CA ILE A 275 -18.39 -7.53 -1.81
C ILE A 275 -19.51 -7.26 -0.81
N LEU A 276 -19.54 -7.97 0.32
CA LEU A 276 -20.56 -7.82 1.36
C LEU A 276 -20.55 -6.41 1.96
N LYS A 277 -19.38 -5.88 2.29
CA LYS A 277 -19.24 -4.51 2.82
C LYS A 277 -19.65 -3.44 1.79
N ILE A 278 -19.29 -3.62 0.51
CA ILE A 278 -19.74 -2.72 -0.55
C ILE A 278 -21.27 -2.74 -0.67
N LEU A 279 -21.91 -3.91 -0.62
CA LEU A 279 -23.36 -4.05 -0.65
C LEU A 279 -24.04 -3.42 0.57
N LEU A 280 -23.43 -3.52 1.75
CA LEU A 280 -23.92 -2.85 2.97
C LEU A 280 -23.97 -1.34 2.77
N TYR A 281 -22.89 -0.75 2.28
CA TYR A 281 -22.86 0.69 1.97
C TYR A 281 -23.79 1.08 0.82
N ALA A 282 -23.88 0.24 -0.21
CA ALA A 282 -24.82 0.43 -1.32
C ALA A 282 -26.29 0.42 -0.83
N GLY A 283 -26.64 -0.47 0.08
CA GLY A 283 -27.96 -0.51 0.69
C GLY A 283 -28.29 0.77 1.45
N VAL A 284 -27.31 1.37 2.15
CA VAL A 284 -27.49 2.67 2.81
C VAL A 284 -27.70 3.80 1.80
N VAL A 285 -26.93 3.81 0.72
CA VAL A 285 -27.04 4.84 -0.35
C VAL A 285 -28.39 4.75 -1.05
N ILE A 286 -28.84 3.53 -1.34
CA ILE A 286 -30.13 3.25 -2.01
C ILE A 286 -31.29 3.31 -1.01
N ARG A 287 -31.01 3.40 0.29
CA ARG A 287 -31.99 3.39 1.38
C ARG A 287 -32.85 2.12 1.43
N ASP A 288 -32.23 0.98 1.13
CA ASP A 288 -32.89 -0.31 1.16
C ASP A 288 -32.59 -1.06 2.47
N PRO A 289 -33.58 -1.19 3.38
CA PRO A 289 -33.37 -1.80 4.69
C PRO A 289 -33.07 -3.31 4.61
N GLU A 290 -33.57 -4.02 3.59
CA GLU A 290 -33.37 -5.45 3.48
C GLU A 290 -31.94 -5.80 3.07
N ILE A 291 -31.35 -5.06 2.11
CA ILE A 291 -29.93 -5.22 1.73
C ILE A 291 -29.02 -4.93 2.92
N ILE A 292 -29.31 -3.87 3.66
CA ILE A 292 -28.53 -3.49 4.86
C ILE A 292 -28.57 -4.63 5.89
N GLN A 293 -29.77 -5.19 6.14
CA GLN A 293 -29.96 -6.21 7.16
C GLN A 293 -29.27 -7.53 6.79
N VAL A 294 -29.37 -7.98 5.54
CA VAL A 294 -28.71 -9.19 5.06
C VAL A 294 -27.20 -9.04 5.06
N ALA A 295 -26.68 -7.93 4.54
CA ALA A 295 -25.23 -7.69 4.51
C ALA A 295 -24.65 -7.56 5.94
N ALA A 296 -25.34 -6.85 6.84
CA ALA A 296 -24.90 -6.70 8.23
C ALA A 296 -24.87 -8.04 8.98
N SER A 297 -25.88 -8.89 8.80
CA SER A 297 -25.92 -10.21 9.45
C SER A 297 -24.79 -11.13 8.97
N GLN A 298 -24.40 -11.05 7.69
CA GLN A 298 -23.31 -11.85 7.15
C GLN A 298 -21.94 -11.33 7.60
N VAL A 299 -21.76 -10.02 7.73
CA VAL A 299 -20.51 -9.45 8.29
C VAL A 299 -20.32 -9.87 9.75
N GLN A 300 -21.40 -9.80 10.58
CA GLN A 300 -21.35 -10.24 11.97
C GLN A 300 -21.05 -11.74 12.14
N SER A 301 -21.46 -12.58 11.19
CA SER A 301 -21.18 -14.01 11.24
C SER A 301 -19.73 -14.37 10.90
N GLN A 302 -18.94 -13.44 10.39
CA GLN A 302 -17.52 -13.61 10.02
C GLN A 302 -16.54 -13.05 11.07
N GLU A 303 -17.05 -12.37 12.08
CA GLU A 303 -16.30 -11.92 13.26
C GLU A 303 -16.31 -12.98 14.38
#